data_0b558d5a56e6348f460801e28541bf16
#
_entry.id   0b558d5a56e6348f460801e28541bf16
#
_cell.length_a   1.000
_cell.length_b   1.000
_cell.length_c   1.000
_cell.angle_alpha   90.00
_cell.angle_beta   90.00
_cell.angle_gamma   90.00
#
_symmetry.space_group_name_H-M   'P 1'
#
loop_
_entity.id
_entity.type
_entity.pdbx_description
1 polymer ?
#
loop_
_entity_poly.entity_id
_entity_poly.type
_entity_poly.pdbx_seq_one_letter_code
_entity_poly.pdbx_strand_id
1 'polypeptide(L)' 'MDILERAAQVLRIEAQAIEHLITTL' A
#
# COMPACT_ATOMS: atom_id res chain seq x y z
N MET A 1 -12.58 -15.11 0.17
CA MET A 1 -11.62 -14.04 0.43
C MET A 1 -12.26 -12.96 1.26
N ASP A 2 -11.59 -12.52 2.30
CA ASP A 2 -12.11 -11.48 3.19
C ASP A 2 -11.95 -10.11 2.55
N ILE A 3 -13.02 -9.34 2.54
CA ILE A 3 -13.04 -8.00 1.97
C ILE A 3 -12.05 -7.09 2.72
N LEU A 4 -12.00 -7.23 4.04
CA LEU A 4 -11.10 -6.39 4.84
C LEU A 4 -9.64 -6.74 4.58
N GLU A 5 -9.33 -8.00 4.40
CA GLU A 5 -7.97 -8.40 4.04
C GLU A 5 -7.57 -7.85 2.68
N ARG A 6 -8.49 -7.90 1.73
CA ARG A 6 -8.21 -7.37 0.40
C ARG A 6 -7.99 -5.87 0.45
N ALA A 7 -8.82 -5.16 1.20
CA ALA A 7 -8.67 -3.71 1.36
C ALA A 7 -7.33 -3.37 2.02
N ALA A 8 -6.95 -4.11 3.06
CA ALA A 8 -5.68 -3.90 3.73
C ALA A 8 -4.51 -4.12 2.78
N GLN A 9 -4.60 -5.13 1.93
CA GLN A 9 -3.55 -5.42 0.96
C GLN A 9 -3.38 -4.27 -0.03
N VAL A 10 -4.49 -3.76 -0.55
CA VAL A 10 -4.46 -2.63 -1.48
C VAL A 10 -3.86 -1.40 -0.82
N LEU A 11 -4.26 -1.11 0.41
CA LEU A 11 -3.73 0.04 1.13
C LEU A 11 -2.23 -0.08 1.39
N ARG A 12 -1.73 -1.28 1.68
CA ARG A 12 -0.30 -1.49 1.87
C ARG A 12 0.48 -1.24 0.60
N ILE A 13 -0.05 -1.69 -0.53
CA ILE A 13 0.60 -1.45 -1.83
C ILE A 13 0.69 0.04 -2.10
N GLU A 14 -0.38 0.78 -1.83
CA GLU A 14 -0.40 2.22 -2.03
C GLU A 14 0.57 2.93 -1.10
N ALA A 15 0.61 2.49 0.16
CA ALA A 15 1.52 3.08 1.13
C ALA A 15 2.98 2.85 0.73
N GLN A 16 3.30 1.67 0.21
CA GLN A 16 4.65 1.37 -0.25
C GLN A 16 5.04 2.24 -1.42
N ALA A 17 4.12 2.51 -2.33
CA ALA A 17 4.39 3.39 -3.46
C ALA A 17 4.72 4.80 -2.99
N ILE A 18 3.98 5.30 -2.01
CA ILE A 18 4.23 6.63 -1.45
C ILE A 18 5.58 6.66 -0.75
N GLU A 19 5.90 5.66 0.04
CA GLU A 19 7.18 5.56 0.73
C GLU A 19 8.34 5.52 -0.25
N HIS A 20 8.15 4.83 -1.37
CA HIS A 20 9.19 4.77 -2.41
C HIS A 20 9.47 6.17 -2.96
N LEU A 21 8.44 6.98 -3.14
CA LEU A 21 8.64 8.36 -3.58
C LEU A 21 9.53 9.13 -2.62
N ILE A 22 9.33 8.94 -1.32
CA ILE A 22 10.14 9.63 -0.31
C ILE A 22 11.62 9.28 -0.50
N THR A 23 11.92 8.04 -0.80
CA THR A 23 13.32 7.62 -0.93
C THR A 23 13.96 8.09 -2.23
N THR A 24 13.18 8.49 -3.21
CA THR A 24 13.70 8.97 -4.49
C THR A 24 13.74 10.49 -4.60
N LEU A 25 13.17 11.17 -3.64
CA LEU A 25 13.27 12.63 -3.57
C LEU A 25 14.67 13.03 -3.08
#